data_fa1b9a4f99ddd4ca0a3b3fac21b74cb5
#
_entry.id   fa1b9a4f99ddd4ca0a3b3fac21b74cb5
#
_cell.length_a   1.000
_cell.length_b   1.000
_cell.length_c   1.000
_cell.angle_alpha   90.00
_cell.angle_beta   90.00
_cell.angle_gamma   90.00
#
_symmetry.space_group_name_H-M   'P 1'
#
loop_
_entity.id
_entity.type
_entity.pdbx_description
1 polymer ?
#
loop_
_entity_poly.entity_id
_entity_poly.type
_entity_poly.pdbx_seq_one_letter_code
_entity_poly.pdbx_strand_id
1 'polypeptide(L)'
;MNKKVQKLTLCALFAALSYVVFTFLQIKIPIGADTTSIHLGNAVVVIAALVLGGPLGGLAGAIGMTIGDLLDPVYITYAPKTLICKMVIGLIVGFVAHRLGKINDSQDRSHIFKWVLLSAVCGLLANVILDPSIGYFYKLLILGKPAAELSFKINIAASAVNAVMSTIVSVLVYMGLYPILRKEHLGLQNA
;
A
#
# COMPACT_ATOMS: atom_id res chain seq x y z
N MET A 1 -3.06 20.83 -19.21
CA MET A 1 -2.22 20.77 -17.97
C MET A 1 -0.97 19.94 -18.27
N ASN A 2 0.20 20.36 -17.79
CA ASN A 2 1.44 19.59 -18.00
C ASN A 2 1.32 18.21 -17.33
N LYS A 3 1.62 17.12 -18.07
CA LYS A 3 1.52 15.75 -17.56
C LYS A 3 2.33 15.51 -16.27
N LYS A 4 3.49 16.17 -16.13
CA LYS A 4 4.31 16.10 -14.91
C LYS A 4 3.60 16.70 -13.71
N VAL A 5 2.96 17.86 -13.88
CA VAL A 5 2.18 18.52 -12.81
C VAL A 5 0.99 17.67 -12.42
N GLN A 6 0.29 17.10 -13.39
CA GLN A 6 -0.84 16.20 -13.13
C GLN A 6 -0.44 14.96 -12.31
N LYS A 7 0.69 14.31 -12.69
CA LYS A 7 1.23 13.18 -11.93
C LYS A 7 1.57 13.55 -10.49
N LEU A 8 2.22 14.70 -10.31
CA LEU A 8 2.60 15.16 -8.97
C LEU A 8 1.39 15.51 -8.12
N THR A 9 0.38 16.17 -8.70
CA THR A 9 -0.87 16.48 -8.02
C THR A 9 -1.61 15.22 -7.57
N LEU A 10 -1.71 14.22 -8.44
CA LEU A 10 -2.31 12.93 -8.10
C LEU A 10 -1.50 12.17 -7.05
N CYS A 11 -0.17 12.22 -7.13
CA CYS A 11 0.69 11.63 -6.11
C CYS A 11 0.44 12.26 -4.73
N ALA A 12 0.37 13.58 -4.65
CA ALA A 12 0.05 14.30 -3.42
C ALA A 12 -1.36 13.97 -2.90
N LEU A 13 -2.34 13.86 -3.79
CA LEU A 13 -3.71 13.48 -3.44
C LEU A 13 -3.77 12.04 -2.87
N PHE A 14 -3.08 11.08 -3.50
CA PHE A 14 -3.00 9.72 -2.98
C PHE A 14 -2.22 9.64 -1.68
N ALA A 15 -1.19 10.47 -1.46
CA ALA A 15 -0.49 10.55 -0.19
C ALA A 15 -1.44 11.06 0.93
N ALA A 16 -2.18 12.13 0.67
CA ALA A 16 -3.18 12.62 1.61
C ALA A 16 -4.28 11.60 1.90
N LEU A 17 -4.78 10.91 0.87
CA LEU A 17 -5.78 9.85 1.03
C LEU A 17 -5.23 8.66 1.83
N SER A 18 -3.98 8.26 1.58
CA SER A 18 -3.31 7.20 2.34
C SER A 18 -3.20 7.56 3.81
N TYR A 19 -2.83 8.81 4.11
CA TYR A 19 -2.80 9.33 5.48
C TYR A 19 -4.18 9.27 6.14
N VAL A 20 -5.21 9.80 5.49
CA VAL A 20 -6.58 9.84 6.04
C VAL A 20 -7.12 8.43 6.29
N VAL A 21 -7.03 7.55 5.29
CA VAL A 21 -7.55 6.18 5.41
C VAL A 21 -6.78 5.38 6.46
N PHE A 22 -5.45 5.53 6.51
CA PHE A 22 -4.64 4.85 7.51
C PHE A 22 -4.91 5.35 8.93
N THR A 23 -5.02 6.65 9.13
CA THR A 23 -5.16 7.26 10.45
C THR A 23 -6.58 7.11 11.02
N PHE A 24 -7.60 7.30 10.20
CA PHE A 24 -8.98 7.37 10.68
C PHE A 24 -9.78 6.07 10.46
N LEU A 25 -9.37 5.21 9.52
CA LEU A 25 -10.03 3.93 9.25
C LEU A 25 -9.15 2.76 9.70
N GLN A 26 -8.72 2.78 10.97
CA GLN A 26 -7.97 1.69 11.60
C GLN A 26 -8.59 1.25 12.92
N ILE A 27 -8.44 -0.04 13.20
CA ILE A 27 -8.76 -0.65 14.49
C ILE A 27 -7.45 -1.08 15.13
N LYS A 28 -7.06 -0.42 16.22
CA LYS A 28 -5.84 -0.73 16.97
C LYS A 28 -6.07 -1.96 17.86
N ILE A 29 -5.13 -2.90 17.82
CA ILE A 29 -5.14 -4.14 18.59
C ILE A 29 -3.90 -4.11 19.52
N PRO A 30 -4.07 -3.93 20.83
CA PRO A 30 -2.97 -3.95 21.79
C PRO A 30 -2.40 -5.37 21.95
N ILE A 31 -1.07 -5.46 22.03
CA ILE A 31 -0.32 -6.71 22.22
C ILE A 31 0.71 -6.51 23.33
N GLY A 32 0.28 -6.62 24.58
CA GLY A 32 1.14 -6.29 25.72
C GLY A 32 1.56 -4.81 25.70
N ALA A 33 2.87 -4.57 25.66
CA ALA A 33 3.44 -3.22 25.54
C ALA A 33 3.51 -2.71 24.07
N ASP A 34 2.95 -3.43 23.13
CA ASP A 34 2.98 -3.13 21.70
C ASP A 34 1.56 -3.04 21.12
N THR A 35 1.43 -2.62 19.88
CA THR A 35 0.15 -2.48 19.20
C THR A 35 0.31 -2.81 17.72
N THR A 36 -0.67 -3.51 17.16
CA THR A 36 -0.87 -3.65 15.71
C THR A 36 -2.19 -3.03 15.29
N SER A 37 -2.45 -2.94 14.01
CA SER A 37 -3.74 -2.41 13.53
C SER A 37 -4.28 -3.15 12.32
N ILE A 38 -5.61 -3.21 12.23
CA ILE A 38 -6.33 -3.55 11.01
C ILE A 38 -6.74 -2.24 10.35
N HIS A 39 -6.37 -2.05 9.08
CA HIS A 39 -6.57 -0.79 8.35
C HIS A 39 -6.65 -1.00 6.84
N LEU A 40 -7.26 -0.05 6.13
CA LEU A 40 -7.39 -0.04 4.67
C LEU A 40 -6.32 0.80 3.94
N GLY A 41 -5.34 1.36 4.65
CA GLY A 41 -4.30 2.19 4.05
C GLY A 41 -3.56 1.50 2.90
N ASN A 42 -3.31 0.19 3.01
CA ASN A 42 -2.66 -0.58 1.95
C ASN A 42 -3.49 -0.64 0.65
N ALA A 43 -4.81 -0.57 0.71
CA ALA A 43 -5.66 -0.51 -0.48
C ALA A 43 -5.38 0.77 -1.29
N VAL A 44 -5.18 1.89 -0.61
CA VAL A 44 -4.85 3.16 -1.27
C VAL A 44 -3.47 3.09 -1.94
N VAL A 45 -2.48 2.46 -1.29
CA VAL A 45 -1.14 2.22 -1.89
C VAL A 45 -1.27 1.42 -3.18
N VAL A 46 -2.05 0.34 -3.17
CA VAL A 46 -2.30 -0.51 -4.35
C VAL A 46 -2.97 0.30 -5.46
N ILE A 47 -4.04 1.04 -5.16
CA ILE A 47 -4.75 1.87 -6.15
C ILE A 47 -3.80 2.93 -6.73
N ALA A 48 -3.04 3.61 -5.89
CA ALA A 48 -2.06 4.61 -6.33
C ALA A 48 -1.01 3.99 -7.28
N ALA A 49 -0.51 2.78 -6.97
CA ALA A 49 0.44 2.09 -7.82
C ALA A 49 -0.15 1.63 -9.16
N LEU A 50 -1.42 1.24 -9.17
CA LEU A 50 -2.15 0.89 -10.40
C LEU A 50 -2.41 2.12 -11.30
N VAL A 51 -2.63 3.29 -10.71
CA VAL A 51 -2.93 4.54 -11.45
C VAL A 51 -1.64 5.28 -11.87
N LEU A 52 -0.68 5.45 -10.95
CA LEU A 52 0.51 6.27 -11.14
C LEU A 52 1.77 5.47 -11.52
N GLY A 53 1.71 4.13 -11.41
CA GLY A 53 2.87 3.26 -11.50
C GLY A 53 3.55 3.04 -10.16
N GLY A 54 4.39 1.99 -10.11
CA GLY A 54 5.02 1.52 -8.89
C GLY A 54 5.78 2.60 -8.11
N PRO A 55 6.70 3.34 -8.72
CA PRO A 55 7.50 4.33 -8.00
C PRO A 55 6.68 5.45 -7.38
N LEU A 56 5.81 6.11 -8.16
CA LEU A 56 5.01 7.22 -7.65
C LEU A 56 3.88 6.77 -6.74
N GLY A 57 3.22 5.66 -7.07
CA GLY A 57 2.16 5.10 -6.21
C GLY A 57 2.70 4.57 -4.89
N GLY A 58 3.85 3.89 -4.92
CA GLY A 58 4.56 3.45 -3.72
C GLY A 58 4.99 4.63 -2.85
N LEU A 59 5.56 5.67 -3.47
CA LEU A 59 5.98 6.89 -2.77
C LEU A 59 4.79 7.61 -2.12
N ALA A 60 3.67 7.76 -2.85
CA ALA A 60 2.46 8.39 -2.31
C ALA A 60 1.95 7.64 -1.07
N GLY A 61 1.79 6.32 -1.17
CA GLY A 61 1.35 5.51 -0.04
C GLY A 61 2.34 5.53 1.13
N ALA A 62 3.63 5.41 0.84
CA ALA A 62 4.69 5.43 1.83
C ALA A 62 4.71 6.75 2.60
N ILE A 63 4.69 7.89 1.92
CA ILE A 63 4.66 9.22 2.56
C ILE A 63 3.41 9.37 3.42
N GLY A 64 2.23 9.09 2.87
CA GLY A 64 0.98 9.31 3.60
C GLY A 64 0.89 8.48 4.87
N MET A 65 1.21 7.17 4.81
CA MET A 65 1.16 6.31 5.98
C MET A 65 2.28 6.61 6.98
N THR A 66 3.47 6.98 6.50
CA THR A 66 4.59 7.40 7.38
C THR A 66 4.24 8.67 8.16
N ILE A 67 3.58 9.65 7.52
CA ILE A 67 3.07 10.84 8.23
C ILE A 67 2.05 10.41 9.31
N GLY A 68 1.18 9.45 9.01
CA GLY A 68 0.26 8.89 9.99
C GLY A 68 0.98 8.29 11.20
N ASP A 69 2.04 7.51 10.98
CA ASP A 69 2.85 6.96 12.06
C ASP A 69 3.58 8.06 12.87
N LEU A 70 4.14 9.07 12.19
CA LEU A 70 4.85 10.17 12.86
C LEU A 70 3.95 11.02 13.76
N LEU A 71 2.66 11.11 13.44
CA LEU A 71 1.68 11.86 14.22
C LEU A 71 0.98 10.99 15.28
N ASP A 72 1.25 9.69 15.33
CA ASP A 72 0.69 8.77 16.30
C ASP A 72 1.75 8.36 17.35
N PRO A 73 1.58 8.70 18.63
CA PRO A 73 2.55 8.36 19.67
C PRO A 73 2.86 6.87 19.80
N VAL A 74 1.91 6.00 19.37
CA VAL A 74 2.07 4.53 19.43
C VAL A 74 2.98 4.04 18.30
N TYR A 75 2.89 4.67 17.12
CA TYR A 75 3.55 4.20 15.90
C TYR A 75 4.76 5.02 15.48
N ILE A 76 5.04 6.16 16.11
CA ILE A 76 6.12 7.09 15.72
C ILE A 76 7.47 6.40 15.51
N THR A 77 7.81 5.44 16.33
CA THR A 77 9.07 4.69 16.23
C THR A 77 9.10 3.73 15.04
N TYR A 78 7.95 3.40 14.45
CA TYR A 78 7.83 2.48 13.31
C TYR A 78 7.78 3.19 11.94
N ALA A 79 7.75 4.51 11.91
CA ALA A 79 7.68 5.31 10.70
C ALA A 79 8.73 4.92 9.62
N PRO A 80 10.03 4.69 9.95
CA PRO A 80 11.01 4.26 8.95
C PRO A 80 10.69 2.90 8.34
N LYS A 81 10.20 1.95 9.16
CA LYS A 81 9.75 0.63 8.68
C LYS A 81 8.58 0.78 7.71
N THR A 82 7.59 1.57 8.07
CA THR A 82 6.40 1.82 7.25
C THR A 82 6.77 2.40 5.91
N LEU A 83 7.65 3.40 5.86
CA LEU A 83 8.14 3.98 4.61
C LEU A 83 8.66 2.91 3.65
N ILE A 84 9.52 2.03 4.13
CA ILE A 84 10.13 0.95 3.32
C ILE A 84 9.07 -0.04 2.87
N CYS A 85 8.25 -0.57 3.78
CA CYS A 85 7.26 -1.60 3.47
C CYS A 85 6.21 -1.10 2.45
N LYS A 86 5.72 0.14 2.59
CA LYS A 86 4.71 0.67 1.68
C LYS A 86 5.29 1.02 0.31
N MET A 87 6.54 1.46 0.26
CA MET A 87 7.26 1.63 -1.01
C MET A 87 7.38 0.31 -1.76
N VAL A 88 7.72 -0.78 -1.08
CA VAL A 88 7.84 -2.12 -1.68
C VAL A 88 6.50 -2.63 -2.21
N ILE A 89 5.39 -2.42 -1.48
CA ILE A 89 4.05 -2.76 -2.00
C ILE A 89 3.84 -2.09 -3.37
N GLY A 90 4.01 -0.77 -3.43
CA GLY A 90 3.78 -0.02 -4.65
C GLY A 90 4.67 -0.46 -5.81
N LEU A 91 5.97 -0.72 -5.54
CA LEU A 91 6.91 -1.19 -6.57
C LEU A 91 6.48 -2.55 -7.14
N ILE A 92 6.12 -3.52 -6.29
CA ILE A 92 5.70 -4.85 -6.74
C ILE A 92 4.38 -4.76 -7.51
N VAL A 93 3.38 -4.06 -6.97
CA VAL A 93 2.08 -3.87 -7.65
C VAL A 93 2.28 -3.24 -9.02
N GLY A 94 3.03 -2.15 -9.09
CA GLY A 94 3.28 -1.48 -10.36
C GLY A 94 4.06 -2.33 -11.35
N PHE A 95 5.06 -3.07 -10.90
CA PHE A 95 5.82 -4.00 -11.74
C PHE A 95 4.92 -5.10 -12.34
N VAL A 96 4.12 -5.76 -11.49
CA VAL A 96 3.25 -6.85 -11.93
C VAL A 96 2.16 -6.33 -12.86
N ALA A 97 1.50 -5.22 -12.52
CA ALA A 97 0.40 -4.68 -13.31
C ALA A 97 0.86 -4.13 -14.66
N HIS A 98 1.95 -3.34 -14.69
CA HIS A 98 2.32 -2.56 -15.87
C HIS A 98 3.40 -3.21 -16.72
N ARG A 99 4.38 -3.89 -16.10
CA ARG A 99 5.46 -4.56 -16.84
C ARG A 99 5.05 -5.96 -17.28
N LEU A 100 4.48 -6.75 -16.39
CA LEU A 100 4.06 -8.11 -16.71
C LEU A 100 2.68 -8.14 -17.34
N GLY A 101 1.70 -7.51 -16.69
CA GLY A 101 0.30 -7.52 -17.12
C GLY A 101 -0.04 -6.56 -18.24
N LYS A 102 0.79 -5.52 -18.47
CA LYS A 102 0.57 -4.50 -19.50
C LYS A 102 -0.88 -3.97 -19.53
N ILE A 103 -1.43 -3.71 -18.34
CA ILE A 103 -2.85 -3.36 -18.17
C ILE A 103 -3.25 -2.08 -18.92
N ASN A 104 -2.29 -1.20 -19.21
CA ASN A 104 -2.54 0.04 -19.95
C ASN A 104 -2.69 -0.20 -21.46
N ASP A 105 -2.10 -1.27 -21.99
CA ASP A 105 -2.09 -1.59 -23.42
C ASP A 105 -3.28 -2.45 -23.82
N SER A 106 -3.93 -3.12 -22.84
CA SER A 106 -5.06 -4.00 -23.09
C SER A 106 -6.38 -3.26 -23.09
N GLN A 107 -7.31 -3.74 -23.91
CA GLN A 107 -8.72 -3.32 -23.92
C GLN A 107 -9.64 -4.37 -23.30
N ASP A 108 -9.15 -5.58 -23.11
CA ASP A 108 -9.91 -6.66 -22.53
C ASP A 108 -10.07 -6.48 -21.02
N ARG A 109 -11.30 -6.24 -20.59
CA ARG A 109 -11.66 -6.05 -19.18
C ARG A 109 -11.34 -7.29 -18.34
N SER A 110 -11.43 -8.49 -18.91
CA SER A 110 -11.11 -9.73 -18.20
C SER A 110 -9.61 -9.85 -17.95
N HIS A 111 -8.80 -9.51 -18.95
CA HIS A 111 -7.33 -9.45 -18.81
C HIS A 111 -6.91 -8.44 -17.72
N ILE A 112 -7.49 -7.24 -17.79
CA ILE A 112 -7.19 -6.18 -16.82
C ILE A 112 -7.56 -6.61 -15.40
N PHE A 113 -8.75 -7.16 -15.20
CA PHE A 113 -9.18 -7.65 -13.90
C PHE A 113 -8.21 -8.70 -13.33
N LYS A 114 -7.81 -9.68 -14.14
CA LYS A 114 -6.85 -10.73 -13.72
C LYS A 114 -5.52 -10.14 -13.27
N TRP A 115 -4.95 -9.21 -14.03
CA TRP A 115 -3.66 -8.62 -13.71
C TRP A 115 -3.72 -7.60 -12.57
N VAL A 116 -4.80 -6.88 -12.42
CA VAL A 116 -5.07 -6.02 -11.28
C VAL A 116 -5.16 -6.85 -9.99
N LEU A 117 -5.93 -7.93 -10.02
CA LEU A 117 -6.04 -8.86 -8.90
C LEU A 117 -4.68 -9.49 -8.56
N LEU A 118 -3.98 -10.02 -9.57
CA LEU A 118 -2.68 -10.65 -9.37
C LEU A 118 -1.65 -9.67 -8.80
N SER A 119 -1.61 -8.44 -9.30
CA SER A 119 -0.68 -7.42 -8.81
C SER A 119 -0.97 -7.02 -7.36
N ALA A 120 -2.24 -6.86 -6.99
CA ALA A 120 -2.65 -6.58 -5.63
C ALA A 120 -2.24 -7.72 -4.69
N VAL A 121 -2.55 -8.97 -5.07
CA VAL A 121 -2.18 -10.16 -4.30
C VAL A 121 -0.66 -10.25 -4.13
N CYS A 122 0.13 -10.11 -5.20
CA CYS A 122 1.60 -10.19 -5.12
C CYS A 122 2.19 -9.11 -4.19
N GLY A 123 1.77 -7.85 -4.35
CA GLY A 123 2.28 -6.76 -3.51
C GLY A 123 1.89 -6.90 -2.03
N LEU A 124 0.66 -7.31 -1.78
CA LEU A 124 0.16 -7.47 -0.40
C LEU A 124 0.67 -8.75 0.27
N LEU A 125 0.87 -9.85 -0.46
CA LEU A 125 1.55 -11.05 0.08
C LEU A 125 3.00 -10.75 0.44
N ALA A 126 3.72 -9.99 -0.39
CA ALA A 126 5.05 -9.53 -0.03
C ALA A 126 5.03 -8.71 1.27
N ASN A 127 4.02 -7.85 1.47
CA ASN A 127 3.87 -7.10 2.72
C ASN A 127 3.55 -8.00 3.92
N VAL A 128 2.75 -9.05 3.76
CA VAL A 128 2.45 -10.02 4.84
C VAL A 128 3.73 -10.67 5.37
N ILE A 129 4.72 -10.86 4.49
CA ILE A 129 6.01 -11.44 4.88
C ILE A 129 6.95 -10.34 5.41
N LEU A 130 7.11 -9.26 4.67
CA LEU A 130 8.12 -8.23 4.96
C LEU A 130 7.78 -7.39 6.19
N ASP A 131 6.53 -6.95 6.33
CA ASP A 131 6.15 -6.03 7.41
C ASP A 131 6.34 -6.64 8.81
N PRO A 132 5.88 -7.87 9.11
CA PRO A 132 6.15 -8.52 10.37
C PRO A 132 7.64 -8.87 10.55
N SER A 133 8.33 -9.32 9.49
CA SER A 133 9.74 -9.70 9.55
C SER A 133 10.63 -8.51 9.84
N ILE A 134 10.50 -7.43 9.08
CA ILE A 134 11.23 -6.18 9.33
C ILE A 134 10.86 -5.63 10.71
N GLY A 135 9.56 -5.70 11.09
CA GLY A 135 9.09 -5.28 12.40
C GLY A 135 9.70 -6.08 13.54
N TYR A 136 9.87 -7.38 13.40
CA TYR A 136 10.54 -8.24 14.38
C TYR A 136 11.99 -7.82 14.60
N PHE A 137 12.79 -7.75 13.53
CA PHE A 137 14.18 -7.35 13.62
C PHE A 137 14.34 -5.91 14.09
N TYR A 138 13.47 -5.01 13.65
CA TYR A 138 13.47 -3.61 14.08
C TYR A 138 13.25 -3.48 15.59
N LYS A 139 12.29 -4.23 16.13
CA LYS A 139 12.02 -4.27 17.58
C LYS A 139 13.20 -4.85 18.37
N LEU A 140 13.76 -5.95 17.87
CA LEU A 140 14.84 -6.66 18.56
C LEU A 140 16.15 -5.87 18.54
N LEU A 141 16.57 -5.38 17.37
CA LEU A 141 17.89 -4.81 17.15
C LEU A 141 17.96 -3.30 17.40
N ILE A 142 16.86 -2.57 17.13
CA ILE A 142 16.85 -1.10 17.20
C ILE A 142 16.14 -0.61 18.46
N LEU A 143 14.97 -1.19 18.79
CA LEU A 143 14.17 -0.73 19.91
C LEU A 143 14.46 -1.48 21.23
N GLY A 144 15.18 -2.61 21.19
CA GLY A 144 15.49 -3.41 22.38
C GLY A 144 14.25 -3.94 23.12
N LYS A 145 13.13 -4.13 22.44
CA LYS A 145 11.85 -4.57 23.04
C LYS A 145 11.82 -6.07 23.25
N PRO A 146 11.52 -6.56 24.49
CA PRO A 146 11.27 -7.98 24.75
C PRO A 146 9.94 -8.42 24.13
N ALA A 147 9.69 -9.74 24.07
CA ALA A 147 8.46 -10.35 23.56
C ALA A 147 8.15 -10.11 22.07
N ALA A 148 9.20 -9.91 21.27
CA ALA A 148 9.06 -9.73 19.82
C ALA A 148 8.37 -10.92 19.12
N GLU A 149 8.46 -12.13 19.66
CA GLU A 149 7.89 -13.35 19.05
C GLU A 149 6.36 -13.38 19.06
N LEU A 150 5.73 -13.05 20.19
CA LEU A 150 4.25 -12.98 20.26
C LEU A 150 3.73 -11.88 19.33
N SER A 151 4.38 -10.72 19.36
CA SER A 151 4.08 -9.60 18.49
C SER A 151 4.25 -9.97 17.01
N PHE A 152 5.25 -10.78 16.66
CA PHE A 152 5.47 -11.28 15.31
C PHE A 152 4.30 -12.13 14.80
N LYS A 153 3.86 -13.12 15.59
CA LYS A 153 2.73 -14.01 15.24
C LYS A 153 1.43 -13.23 15.00
N ILE A 154 1.12 -12.29 15.90
CA ILE A 154 -0.09 -11.47 15.78
C ILE A 154 0.02 -10.49 14.60
N ASN A 155 1.19 -9.92 14.36
CA ASN A 155 1.40 -9.04 13.20
C ASN A 155 1.25 -9.77 11.86
N ILE A 156 1.67 -11.04 11.75
CA ILE A 156 1.41 -11.85 10.54
C ILE A 156 -0.10 -11.98 10.31
N ALA A 157 -0.85 -12.34 11.35
CA ALA A 157 -2.30 -12.50 11.25
C ALA A 157 -2.99 -11.18 10.87
N ALA A 158 -2.65 -10.07 11.52
CA ALA A 158 -3.19 -8.75 11.21
C ALA A 158 -2.82 -8.32 9.77
N SER A 159 -1.57 -8.55 9.35
CA SER A 159 -1.13 -8.24 7.98
C SER A 159 -1.86 -9.09 6.93
N ALA A 160 -2.16 -10.36 7.23
CA ALA A 160 -2.94 -11.21 6.34
C ALA A 160 -4.40 -10.71 6.19
N VAL A 161 -5.05 -10.33 7.29
CA VAL A 161 -6.38 -9.71 7.26
C VAL A 161 -6.35 -8.41 6.45
N ASN A 162 -5.38 -7.55 6.70
CA ASN A 162 -5.18 -6.31 5.94
C ASN A 162 -4.98 -6.58 4.44
N ALA A 163 -4.23 -7.62 4.09
CA ALA A 163 -3.99 -7.99 2.70
C ALA A 163 -5.27 -8.43 1.99
N VAL A 164 -6.09 -9.28 2.63
CA VAL A 164 -7.37 -9.72 2.05
C VAL A 164 -8.31 -8.53 1.86
N MET A 165 -8.52 -7.73 2.90
CA MET A 165 -9.40 -6.56 2.83
C MET A 165 -8.92 -5.56 1.79
N SER A 166 -7.62 -5.26 1.77
CA SER A 166 -7.04 -4.30 0.83
C SER A 166 -7.09 -4.80 -0.62
N THR A 167 -6.93 -6.12 -0.84
CA THR A 167 -7.10 -6.71 -2.18
C THR A 167 -8.51 -6.50 -2.69
N ILE A 168 -9.52 -6.85 -1.90
CA ILE A 168 -10.93 -6.71 -2.28
C ILE A 168 -11.23 -5.24 -2.61
N VAL A 169 -10.93 -4.34 -1.68
CA VAL A 169 -11.23 -2.91 -1.85
C VAL A 169 -10.49 -2.31 -3.03
N SER A 170 -9.20 -2.56 -3.18
CA SER A 170 -8.41 -1.98 -4.26
C SER A 170 -8.84 -2.45 -5.64
N VAL A 171 -9.16 -3.74 -5.78
CA VAL A 171 -9.64 -4.30 -7.06
C VAL A 171 -11.01 -3.72 -7.42
N LEU A 172 -11.96 -3.68 -6.48
CA LEU A 172 -13.29 -3.12 -6.71
C LEU A 172 -13.22 -1.64 -7.10
N VAL A 173 -12.47 -0.84 -6.34
CA VAL A 173 -12.31 0.59 -6.61
C VAL A 173 -11.62 0.83 -7.96
N TYR A 174 -10.51 0.13 -8.24
CA TYR A 174 -9.81 0.30 -9.50
C TYR A 174 -10.67 -0.09 -10.70
N MET A 175 -11.38 -1.21 -10.63
CA MET A 175 -12.26 -1.67 -11.72
C MET A 175 -13.47 -0.74 -11.92
N GLY A 176 -13.94 -0.09 -10.86
CA GLY A 176 -14.96 0.96 -10.93
C GLY A 176 -14.45 2.25 -11.58
N LEU A 177 -13.21 2.64 -11.25
CA LEU A 177 -12.56 3.82 -11.83
C LEU A 177 -12.04 3.60 -13.26
N TYR A 178 -11.79 2.36 -13.65
CA TYR A 178 -11.16 2.01 -14.92
C TYR A 178 -11.79 2.67 -16.16
N PRO A 179 -13.15 2.71 -16.33
CA PRO A 179 -13.77 3.38 -17.48
C PRO A 179 -13.45 4.87 -17.57
N ILE A 180 -13.36 5.53 -16.41
CA ILE A 180 -13.04 6.98 -16.30
C ILE A 180 -11.57 7.20 -16.62
N LEU A 181 -10.68 6.43 -15.97
CA LEU A 181 -9.24 6.51 -16.19
C LEU A 181 -8.86 6.34 -17.66
N ARG A 182 -9.56 5.47 -18.35
CA ARG A 182 -9.36 5.22 -19.76
C ARG A 182 -9.89 6.34 -20.66
N LYS A 183 -11.06 6.88 -20.38
CA LYS A 183 -11.68 7.97 -21.16
C LYS A 183 -10.83 9.24 -21.12
N GLU A 184 -10.26 9.54 -19.98
CA GLU A 184 -9.45 10.75 -19.76
C GLU A 184 -7.98 10.59 -20.20
N HIS A 185 -7.59 9.46 -20.83
CA HIS A 185 -6.19 9.13 -21.12
C HIS A 185 -5.27 9.29 -19.91
N LEU A 186 -5.80 9.06 -18.72
CA LEU A 186 -5.08 9.15 -17.45
C LEU A 186 -4.12 7.96 -17.22
N GLY A 187 -3.84 7.16 -18.23
CA GLY A 187 -2.70 6.25 -18.29
C GLY A 187 -1.40 7.08 -18.30
N LEU A 188 -1.09 7.67 -17.14
CA LEU A 188 0.01 8.61 -16.93
C LEU A 188 1.40 7.97 -17.03
N GLN A 189 1.47 6.71 -17.44
CA GLN A 189 2.72 5.94 -17.38
C GLN A 189 3.53 5.94 -18.67
N ASN A 190 2.95 6.36 -19.78
CA ASN A 190 3.63 6.41 -21.08
C ASN A 190 4.19 7.80 -21.40
N ALA A 191 4.58 8.56 -20.38
CA ALA A 191 5.23 9.86 -20.56
C ALA A 191 6.54 9.94 -19.78
#